data_45795ec36955030a9655476a2efbf0fa
#
_entry.id   45795ec36955030a9655476a2efbf0fa
#
_cell.length_a   1.000
_cell.length_b   1.000
_cell.length_c   1.000
_cell.angle_alpha   90.00
_cell.angle_beta   90.00
_cell.angle_gamma   90.00
#
_symmetry.space_group_name_H-M   'P 1'
#
loop_
_entity.id
_entity.type
_entity.pdbx_description
1 polymer ?
#
loop_
_entity_poly.entity_id
_entity_poly.type
_entity_poly.pdbx_seq_one_letter_code
_entity_poly.pdbx_strand_id
1 'polypeptide(L)'
;MTEMKNQPVVGRRAFVGGTLAASSLAFLAACGKKENTASGSGSTSTAAEGGTLNYYINNPVCIDPYNVQEDQGTQVEFQLFDSLMKFDFEANEIKPLACESYEASDDAKTFTFHLIEGATFHNGDPVTAADFKRGWTRLVSPKSAVQVEYGPSQIAYHLSMVKGYSELAAGDADDFAGVTCPDDNTLVVELTAAYADFPYVCSHPALAPVPEAAESDAKNFYLAPIGNGAFMMKPDTKWEDGQYIDLVRFDDYHGDKAKIDGIHFGVQKDIETAYKEFQAGNFDVADVPTAQIDAAKKEYGTSEDGYTMNDKGRMLLGAEPSTYYLVCNTTIEPFNNADFRKGVSLAINREAICESIFKGTRTPADGIVPPGIDGYKEGAWEFSAYDVDKANEYLDKVAPMNGDSRGISMVLSYNQDGGHKEIMESVIGDLAKVGVEVTSDTPEWSALLSKYDNMDFQIGRLGWVADYPIMDNFLYPLFHSDSLGGDNKSGYSNAEVDKMIMDARGITDDAARIAKMQEADALIGADLPVIPLMFYTHTLVGSSRIKNLYIDPQKKAYLGRAELSA
;
A
#
# COMPACT_ATOMS: atom_id res chain seq x y z
N MET A 1 -9.97 -45.83 10.57
CA MET A 1 -11.37 -46.09 10.89
C MET A 1 -11.69 -45.37 12.19
N THR A 2 -12.25 -44.18 12.09
CA THR A 2 -12.97 -43.51 13.16
C THR A 2 -13.87 -42.46 12.50
N GLU A 3 -15.14 -42.54 12.86
CA GLU A 3 -16.30 -42.01 12.17
C GLU A 3 -16.40 -40.50 12.14
N MET A 4 -16.81 -39.97 10.97
CA MET A 4 -17.33 -38.61 10.82
C MET A 4 -18.78 -38.56 11.33
N LYS A 5 -19.07 -37.66 12.27
CA LYS A 5 -20.45 -37.34 12.69
C LYS A 5 -20.98 -36.18 11.82
N ASN A 6 -22.06 -36.51 11.10
CA ASN A 6 -22.97 -35.58 10.42
C ASN A 6 -23.61 -34.58 11.37
N GLN A 7 -23.69 -33.33 10.99
CA GLN A 7 -24.66 -32.36 11.52
C GLN A 7 -25.62 -31.91 10.41
N PRO A 8 -26.88 -31.62 10.74
CA PRO A 8 -27.99 -31.57 9.79
C PRO A 8 -28.20 -30.20 9.17
N VAL A 9 -28.53 -30.24 7.89
CA VAL A 9 -29.09 -29.17 7.06
C VAL A 9 -30.47 -28.77 7.59
N VAL A 10 -30.70 -27.49 7.87
CA VAL A 10 -32.04 -26.92 8.15
C VAL A 10 -32.50 -26.16 6.92
N GLY A 11 -33.64 -26.62 6.42
CA GLY A 11 -34.24 -26.14 5.18
C GLY A 11 -35.08 -24.87 5.33
N ARG A 12 -35.27 -24.28 4.15
CA ARG A 12 -36.16 -23.15 3.85
C ARG A 12 -37.64 -23.45 4.14
N ARG A 13 -38.36 -22.40 4.57
CA ARG A 13 -39.76 -21.98 4.31
C ARG A 13 -40.26 -21.18 5.53
N ALA A 14 -41.09 -20.13 5.45
CA ALA A 14 -42.10 -19.71 4.50
C ALA A 14 -42.44 -18.22 4.70
N PHE A 15 -42.90 -17.62 3.63
CA PHE A 15 -43.65 -16.36 3.50
C PHE A 15 -44.94 -16.34 4.35
N VAL A 16 -45.28 -15.22 5.00
CA VAL A 16 -46.64 -14.67 5.10
C VAL A 16 -46.53 -13.15 5.27
N GLY A 17 -47.27 -12.47 4.49
CA GLY A 17 -47.54 -11.11 4.28
C GLY A 17 -48.50 -10.48 5.27
N GLY A 18 -48.54 -9.16 5.27
CA GLY A 18 -49.45 -8.34 6.10
C GLY A 18 -49.34 -6.87 5.74
N THR A 19 -50.28 -6.45 5.03
CA THR A 19 -50.84 -5.17 4.58
C THR A 19 -50.57 -3.89 5.37
N LEU A 20 -50.27 -2.83 4.59
CA LEU A 20 -50.70 -1.43 4.59
C LEU A 20 -51.38 -0.81 5.83
N ALA A 21 -50.82 0.36 6.25
CA ALA A 21 -51.62 1.50 6.67
C ALA A 21 -50.87 2.80 6.41
N ALA A 22 -51.42 3.59 5.50
CA ALA A 22 -51.03 4.97 5.22
C ALA A 22 -51.60 5.89 6.30
N SER A 23 -50.84 6.88 6.73
CA SER A 23 -51.35 8.08 7.38
C SER A 23 -50.58 9.32 6.92
N SER A 24 -51.24 10.06 6.05
CA SER A 24 -50.98 11.41 5.61
C SER A 24 -51.22 12.41 6.75
N LEU A 25 -50.26 13.33 6.95
CA LEU A 25 -50.55 14.59 7.64
C LEU A 25 -49.86 15.73 6.84
N ALA A 26 -50.75 16.49 6.20
CA ALA A 26 -50.45 17.75 5.56
C ALA A 26 -50.15 18.83 6.62
N PHE A 27 -49.19 19.69 6.39
CA PHE A 27 -49.14 21.02 6.99
C PHE A 27 -48.98 22.09 5.92
N LEU A 28 -49.80 23.09 6.06
CA LEU A 28 -50.13 24.17 5.15
C LEU A 28 -48.97 25.13 4.91
N ALA A 29 -48.95 25.59 3.67
CA ALA A 29 -48.19 26.73 3.20
C ALA A 29 -48.62 28.06 3.85
N ALA A 30 -47.65 28.92 4.12
CA ALA A 30 -47.88 30.35 4.26
C ALA A 30 -47.02 31.09 3.21
N CYS A 31 -47.69 31.65 2.21
CA CYS A 31 -47.11 32.53 1.19
C CYS A 31 -46.71 33.88 1.79
N GLY A 32 -45.47 34.29 1.54
CA GLY A 32 -45.01 35.66 1.71
C GLY A 32 -44.14 36.07 0.53
N LYS A 33 -44.77 36.72 -0.45
CA LYS A 33 -44.14 37.34 -1.62
C LYS A 33 -43.32 38.56 -1.17
N LYS A 34 -42.02 38.57 -1.48
CA LYS A 34 -41.24 39.79 -1.65
C LYS A 34 -40.32 39.63 -2.84
N GLU A 35 -40.56 40.47 -3.83
CA GLU A 35 -39.65 40.77 -4.93
C GLU A 35 -38.34 41.32 -4.37
N ASN A 36 -37.21 40.84 -4.84
CA ASN A 36 -36.00 41.61 -4.82
C ASN A 36 -35.09 41.30 -6.01
N THR A 37 -34.71 42.35 -6.62
CA THR A 37 -33.80 42.65 -7.71
C THR A 37 -32.51 41.83 -7.66
N ALA A 38 -32.11 41.34 -8.86
CA ALA A 38 -30.82 40.77 -9.16
C ALA A 38 -29.68 41.75 -8.84
N SER A 39 -28.76 41.31 -8.00
CA SER A 39 -27.38 41.77 -7.95
C SER A 39 -26.48 40.53 -7.93
N GLY A 40 -25.74 40.34 -9.03
CA GLY A 40 -24.70 39.33 -9.09
C GLY A 40 -23.62 39.61 -8.04
N SER A 41 -23.53 38.73 -7.06
CA SER A 41 -22.41 38.65 -6.16
C SER A 41 -21.88 37.22 -6.32
N GLY A 42 -20.73 37.10 -6.94
CA GLY A 42 -19.96 35.85 -6.91
C GLY A 42 -19.67 35.52 -5.46
N SER A 43 -20.37 34.53 -4.94
CA SER A 43 -20.07 33.94 -3.66
C SER A 43 -18.81 33.11 -3.81
N THR A 44 -17.66 33.67 -3.49
CA THR A 44 -16.51 32.86 -3.09
C THR A 44 -16.93 32.16 -1.81
N SER A 45 -17.24 30.85 -1.90
CA SER A 45 -17.43 30.04 -0.70
C SER A 45 -16.10 30.04 0.04
N THR A 46 -16.04 30.68 1.20
CA THR A 46 -14.91 30.60 2.10
C THR A 46 -14.80 29.18 2.63
N ALA A 47 -13.58 28.63 2.65
CA ALA A 47 -13.30 27.40 3.37
C ALA A 47 -13.76 27.56 4.83
N ALA A 48 -14.50 26.60 5.34
CA ALA A 48 -14.93 26.55 6.73
C ALA A 48 -14.03 25.56 7.48
N GLU A 49 -13.60 25.92 8.69
CA GLU A 49 -13.04 24.95 9.61
C GLU A 49 -14.19 24.05 10.10
N GLY A 50 -13.92 22.72 10.17
CA GLY A 50 -14.87 21.72 10.64
C GLY A 50 -15.50 20.88 9.53
N GLY A 51 -16.47 20.06 9.92
CA GLY A 51 -17.18 19.12 9.04
C GLY A 51 -16.52 17.74 9.00
N THR A 52 -17.31 16.75 8.54
CA THR A 52 -16.86 15.37 8.34
C THR A 52 -16.60 15.13 6.87
N LEU A 53 -15.44 14.54 6.55
CA LEU A 53 -15.09 14.11 5.21
C LEU A 53 -15.49 12.65 5.02
N ASN A 54 -16.25 12.34 3.96
CA ASN A 54 -16.66 10.99 3.62
C ASN A 54 -15.67 10.41 2.60
N TYR A 55 -14.88 9.44 3.03
CA TYR A 55 -13.82 8.83 2.22
C TYR A 55 -14.16 7.37 1.90
N TYR A 56 -14.10 7.02 0.62
CA TYR A 56 -14.27 5.62 0.22
C TYR A 56 -13.01 4.81 0.49
N ILE A 57 -13.19 3.60 1.04
CA ILE A 57 -12.16 2.55 1.09
C ILE A 57 -12.78 1.19 0.77
N ASN A 58 -11.97 0.23 0.35
CA ASN A 58 -12.34 -1.19 0.45
C ASN A 58 -12.26 -1.62 1.91
N ASN A 59 -12.80 -2.79 2.22
CA ASN A 59 -12.78 -3.29 3.59
C ASN A 59 -11.34 -3.60 4.03
N PRO A 60 -10.82 -2.94 5.09
CA PRO A 60 -9.51 -3.25 5.62
C PRO A 60 -9.40 -4.70 6.12
N VAL A 61 -8.23 -5.29 6.01
CA VAL A 61 -7.92 -6.58 6.65
C VAL A 61 -7.63 -6.37 8.13
N CYS A 62 -6.96 -5.26 8.47
CA CYS A 62 -6.58 -4.89 9.82
C CYS A 62 -6.41 -3.37 9.92
N ILE A 63 -6.71 -2.79 11.09
CA ILE A 63 -6.44 -1.38 11.42
C ILE A 63 -5.56 -1.23 12.67
N ASP A 64 -5.06 -2.33 13.18
CA ASP A 64 -4.14 -2.42 14.32
C ASP A 64 -2.69 -2.52 13.79
N PRO A 65 -1.75 -1.69 14.25
CA PRO A 65 -0.38 -1.64 13.74
C PRO A 65 0.34 -2.99 13.65
N TYR A 66 -0.10 -3.99 14.42
CA TYR A 66 0.60 -5.28 14.40
C TYR A 66 0.54 -5.99 13.04
N ASN A 67 -0.44 -5.70 12.17
CA ASN A 67 -0.61 -6.45 10.92
C ASN A 67 -1.33 -5.67 9.79
N VAL A 68 -1.10 -4.38 9.67
CA VAL A 68 -1.61 -3.60 8.53
C VAL A 68 -0.74 -3.85 7.31
N GLN A 69 -1.26 -4.61 6.33
CA GLN A 69 -0.51 -5.12 5.18
C GLN A 69 -0.94 -4.46 3.86
N GLU A 70 -1.99 -3.63 3.86
CA GLU A 70 -2.62 -3.20 2.61
C GLU A 70 -3.11 -1.75 2.70
N ASP A 71 -3.30 -1.12 1.54
CA ASP A 71 -3.61 0.30 1.40
C ASP A 71 -4.79 0.77 2.28
N GLN A 72 -5.83 -0.06 2.43
CA GLN A 72 -7.06 0.37 3.08
C GLN A 72 -6.89 0.49 4.60
N GLY A 73 -6.21 -0.48 5.21
CA GLY A 73 -5.83 -0.42 6.62
C GLY A 73 -4.84 0.71 6.89
N THR A 74 -3.85 0.87 6.00
CA THR A 74 -2.86 1.95 6.09
C THR A 74 -3.51 3.35 6.03
N GLN A 75 -4.57 3.56 5.22
CA GLN A 75 -5.30 4.83 5.21
C GLN A 75 -5.91 5.18 6.56
N VAL A 76 -6.44 4.19 7.27
CA VAL A 76 -7.01 4.37 8.61
C VAL A 76 -5.91 4.54 9.65
N GLU A 77 -4.92 3.65 9.62
CA GLU A 77 -3.77 3.66 10.54
C GLU A 77 -3.02 4.99 10.50
N PHE A 78 -2.78 5.53 9.31
CA PHE A 78 -2.10 6.82 9.10
C PHE A 78 -2.83 8.02 9.74
N GLN A 79 -4.14 7.92 10.03
CA GLN A 79 -4.87 8.95 10.76
C GLN A 79 -4.80 8.74 12.28
N LEU A 80 -4.67 7.47 12.71
CA LEU A 80 -4.71 7.09 14.13
C LEU A 80 -3.35 7.12 14.80
N PHE A 81 -2.25 6.92 14.04
CA PHE A 81 -0.91 6.69 14.60
C PHE A 81 0.15 7.53 13.91
N ASP A 82 1.09 8.03 14.71
CA ASP A 82 2.34 8.60 14.27
C ASP A 82 3.50 7.70 14.64
N SER A 83 4.28 7.27 13.64
CA SER A 83 5.55 6.59 13.82
C SER A 83 6.68 7.59 14.16
N LEU A 84 7.90 7.10 14.44
CA LEU A 84 9.05 7.96 14.80
C LEU A 84 9.36 9.00 13.72
N MET A 85 9.29 8.60 12.45
CA MET A 85 9.67 9.40 11.30
C MET A 85 8.53 9.45 10.29
N LYS A 86 8.60 10.39 9.35
CA LYS A 86 7.75 10.44 8.14
C LYS A 86 8.59 10.79 6.92
N PHE A 87 8.23 10.29 5.76
CA PHE A 87 8.77 10.80 4.51
C PHE A 87 7.90 11.96 4.01
N ASP A 88 8.52 13.10 3.76
CA ASP A 88 7.87 14.29 3.22
C ASP A 88 8.11 14.34 1.70
N PHE A 89 7.12 13.92 0.92
CA PHE A 89 7.22 13.93 -0.54
C PHE A 89 7.28 15.33 -1.17
N GLU A 90 6.75 16.36 -0.48
CA GLU A 90 6.84 17.73 -0.97
C GLU A 90 8.28 18.27 -0.84
N ALA A 91 9.01 17.85 0.18
CA ALA A 91 10.41 18.22 0.41
C ALA A 91 11.40 17.17 -0.08
N ASN A 92 10.94 15.96 -0.44
CA ASN A 92 11.74 14.78 -0.80
C ASN A 92 12.78 14.43 0.26
N GLU A 93 12.36 14.35 1.53
CA GLU A 93 13.25 14.04 2.66
C GLU A 93 12.55 13.29 3.80
N ILE A 94 13.33 12.51 4.55
CA ILE A 94 12.87 11.89 5.80
C ILE A 94 12.90 12.92 6.94
N LYS A 95 11.79 13.03 7.69
CA LYS A 95 11.62 14.01 8.78
C LYS A 95 11.17 13.33 10.08
N PRO A 96 11.56 13.86 11.23
CA PRO A 96 10.93 13.49 12.51
C PRO A 96 9.41 13.69 12.50
N LEU A 97 8.66 12.79 13.18
CA LEU A 97 7.21 12.88 13.36
C LEU A 97 6.84 12.75 14.84
N ALA A 98 6.97 11.58 15.47
CA ALA A 98 6.76 11.42 16.90
C ALA A 98 8.07 11.59 17.72
N CYS A 99 9.19 11.85 17.08
CA CYS A 99 10.43 12.30 17.71
C CYS A 99 10.76 13.75 17.29
N GLU A 100 11.57 14.45 18.08
CA GLU A 100 12.10 15.79 17.74
C GLU A 100 13.37 15.69 16.89
N SER A 101 14.17 14.64 17.15
CA SER A 101 15.44 14.39 16.46
C SER A 101 15.87 12.95 16.58
N TYR A 102 16.84 12.56 15.75
CA TYR A 102 17.56 11.29 15.91
C TYR A 102 19.05 11.46 15.64
N GLU A 103 19.84 10.55 16.16
CA GLU A 103 21.28 10.43 15.93
C GLU A 103 21.60 9.01 15.45
N ALA A 104 22.50 8.91 14.47
CA ALA A 104 23.05 7.64 14.00
C ALA A 104 24.53 7.51 14.40
N SER A 105 24.97 6.32 14.79
CA SER A 105 26.40 6.04 14.97
C SER A 105 27.14 6.08 13.63
N ASP A 106 28.44 6.37 13.64
CA ASP A 106 29.29 6.45 12.44
C ASP A 106 29.24 5.17 11.58
N ASP A 107 28.98 4.01 12.20
CA ASP A 107 28.87 2.72 11.54
C ASP A 107 27.43 2.34 11.14
N ALA A 108 26.49 3.25 11.29
CA ALA A 108 25.06 3.08 10.99
C ALA A 108 24.43 1.83 11.65
N LYS A 109 24.86 1.46 12.86
CA LYS A 109 24.33 0.30 13.62
C LYS A 109 23.54 0.67 14.83
N THR A 110 23.67 1.89 15.34
CA THR A 110 22.94 2.36 16.50
C THR A 110 22.25 3.67 16.18
N PHE A 111 20.96 3.74 16.47
CA PHE A 111 20.14 4.92 16.29
C PHE A 111 19.53 5.32 17.63
N THR A 112 19.62 6.60 17.96
CA THR A 112 19.01 7.17 19.15
C THR A 112 17.96 8.17 18.72
N PHE A 113 16.71 7.95 19.11
CA PHE A 113 15.58 8.84 18.83
C PHE A 113 15.18 9.55 20.12
N HIS A 114 15.02 10.88 20.03
CA HIS A 114 14.54 11.74 21.11
C HIS A 114 13.07 12.08 20.85
N LEU A 115 12.17 11.56 21.68
CA LEU A 115 10.72 11.70 21.49
C LEU A 115 10.24 13.11 21.80
N ILE A 116 9.11 13.52 21.21
CA ILE A 116 8.43 14.77 21.53
C ILE A 116 7.92 14.71 22.97
N GLU A 117 8.36 15.67 23.80
CA GLU A 117 7.90 15.76 25.19
C GLU A 117 6.42 16.16 25.26
N GLY A 118 5.67 15.48 26.13
CA GLY A 118 4.27 15.80 26.40
C GLY A 118 3.26 15.28 25.35
N ALA A 119 3.70 14.52 24.34
CA ALA A 119 2.78 13.82 23.46
C ALA A 119 1.95 12.80 24.24
N THR A 120 0.67 12.67 23.88
CA THR A 120 -0.26 11.74 24.54
C THR A 120 -0.94 10.82 23.53
N PHE A 121 -1.36 9.67 24.01
CA PHE A 121 -2.31 8.83 23.32
C PHE A 121 -3.72 9.42 23.37
N HIS A 122 -4.63 8.91 22.54
CA HIS A 122 -6.05 9.33 22.48
C HIS A 122 -6.81 9.17 23.80
N ASN A 123 -6.33 8.34 24.72
CA ASN A 123 -6.89 8.15 26.07
C ASN A 123 -6.27 9.09 27.13
N GLY A 124 -5.34 9.96 26.73
CA GLY A 124 -4.64 10.90 27.59
C GLY A 124 -3.40 10.36 28.29
N ASP A 125 -3.05 9.08 28.14
CA ASP A 125 -1.80 8.54 28.67
C ASP A 125 -0.59 9.14 27.92
N PRO A 126 0.57 9.38 28.57
CA PRO A 126 1.76 9.88 27.89
C PRO A 126 2.31 8.86 26.90
N VAL A 127 2.86 9.32 25.78
CA VAL A 127 3.62 8.50 24.83
C VAL A 127 5.07 8.48 25.27
N THR A 128 5.63 7.28 25.48
CA THR A 128 7.00 7.07 25.94
C THR A 128 7.80 6.14 25.04
N ALA A 129 9.11 6.09 25.20
CA ALA A 129 9.99 5.15 24.50
C ALA A 129 9.59 3.67 24.75
N ALA A 130 9.07 3.37 25.94
CA ALA A 130 8.60 2.02 26.28
C ALA A 130 7.38 1.60 25.45
N ASP A 131 6.56 2.57 24.98
CA ASP A 131 5.39 2.29 24.17
C ASP A 131 5.76 1.93 22.72
N PHE A 132 6.80 2.55 22.16
CA PHE A 132 7.41 2.13 20.90
C PHE A 132 7.98 0.72 21.01
N LYS A 133 8.78 0.46 22.05
CA LYS A 133 9.33 -0.87 22.31
C LYS A 133 8.22 -1.92 22.46
N ARG A 134 7.12 -1.59 23.14
CA ARG A 134 5.93 -2.46 23.25
C ARG A 134 5.32 -2.76 21.90
N GLY A 135 5.07 -1.75 21.07
CA GLY A 135 4.51 -1.89 19.73
C GLY A 135 5.37 -2.82 18.86
N TRP A 136 6.68 -2.60 18.85
CA TRP A 136 7.64 -3.40 18.09
C TRP A 136 7.77 -4.83 18.62
N THR A 137 7.78 -5.01 19.94
CA THR A 137 7.77 -6.35 20.56
C THR A 137 6.49 -7.10 20.18
N ARG A 138 5.34 -6.43 20.26
CA ARG A 138 4.02 -6.95 19.91
C ARG A 138 3.93 -7.35 18.43
N LEU A 139 4.53 -6.57 17.55
CA LEU A 139 4.60 -6.83 16.11
C LEU A 139 5.37 -8.12 15.79
N VAL A 140 6.43 -8.44 16.56
CA VAL A 140 7.35 -9.56 16.26
C VAL A 140 7.05 -10.81 17.10
N SER A 141 6.64 -10.64 18.35
CA SER A 141 6.52 -11.77 19.30
C SER A 141 5.26 -12.61 19.05
N PRO A 142 5.38 -13.92 18.75
CA PRO A 142 4.23 -14.81 18.67
C PRO A 142 3.51 -15.01 20.01
N LYS A 143 4.08 -14.51 21.12
CA LYS A 143 3.49 -14.55 22.46
C LYS A 143 2.61 -13.33 22.75
N SER A 144 2.64 -12.29 21.91
CA SER A 144 1.81 -11.10 22.12
C SER A 144 0.32 -11.46 22.08
N ALA A 145 -0.48 -10.76 22.88
CA ALA A 145 -1.90 -11.09 23.05
C ALA A 145 -2.65 -11.06 21.71
N VAL A 146 -2.31 -10.11 20.81
CA VAL A 146 -2.94 -9.99 19.50
C VAL A 146 -2.57 -11.15 18.58
N GLN A 147 -1.30 -11.57 18.52
CA GLN A 147 -0.89 -12.69 17.65
C GLN A 147 -1.44 -14.03 18.14
N VAL A 148 -1.59 -14.20 19.45
CA VAL A 148 -2.26 -15.38 20.02
C VAL A 148 -3.74 -15.44 19.62
N GLU A 149 -4.42 -14.30 19.54
CA GLU A 149 -5.86 -14.23 19.21
C GLU A 149 -6.14 -14.25 17.70
N TYR A 150 -5.37 -13.49 16.90
CA TYR A 150 -5.65 -13.23 15.48
C TYR A 150 -4.62 -13.84 14.51
N GLY A 151 -3.56 -14.45 15.02
CA GLY A 151 -2.52 -15.06 14.20
C GLY A 151 -1.26 -14.19 14.05
N PRO A 152 -0.22 -14.75 13.38
CA PRO A 152 1.08 -14.09 13.27
C PRO A 152 1.01 -12.83 12.39
N SER A 153 1.83 -11.85 12.75
CA SER A 153 2.07 -10.68 11.90
C SER A 153 2.77 -11.09 10.60
N GLN A 154 2.30 -10.55 9.47
CA GLN A 154 2.91 -10.75 8.16
C GLN A 154 3.95 -9.66 7.83
N ILE A 155 4.03 -8.60 8.65
CA ILE A 155 4.89 -7.43 8.44
C ILE A 155 5.98 -7.29 9.51
N ALA A 156 6.16 -8.30 10.36
CA ALA A 156 7.21 -8.32 11.40
C ALA A 156 8.63 -8.17 10.82
N TYR A 157 8.85 -8.56 9.56
CA TYR A 157 10.14 -8.50 8.87
C TYR A 157 10.72 -7.08 8.76
N HIS A 158 9.88 -6.02 8.85
CA HIS A 158 10.37 -4.63 8.90
C HIS A 158 11.36 -4.36 10.04
N LEU A 159 11.36 -5.21 11.07
CA LEU A 159 12.30 -5.14 12.19
C LEU A 159 13.38 -6.22 12.15
N SER A 160 13.51 -6.99 11.06
CA SER A 160 14.45 -8.13 10.96
C SER A 160 15.92 -7.76 11.17
N MET A 161 16.28 -6.49 10.88
CA MET A 161 17.63 -5.97 11.13
C MET A 161 17.90 -5.59 12.57
N VAL A 162 16.88 -5.51 13.45
CA VAL A 162 17.05 -5.15 14.86
C VAL A 162 17.63 -6.34 15.64
N LYS A 163 18.63 -6.07 16.45
CA LYS A 163 19.28 -7.09 17.27
C LYS A 163 18.28 -7.76 18.23
N GLY A 164 18.26 -9.09 18.23
CA GLY A 164 17.32 -9.91 19.02
C GLY A 164 16.02 -10.22 18.30
N TYR A 165 15.87 -9.82 17.03
CA TYR A 165 14.68 -10.14 16.22
C TYR A 165 14.43 -11.65 16.12
N SER A 166 15.46 -12.43 15.78
CA SER A 166 15.32 -13.88 15.55
C SER A 166 14.85 -14.62 16.78
N GLU A 167 15.41 -14.29 17.95
CA GLU A 167 15.04 -14.89 19.22
C GLU A 167 13.61 -14.49 19.64
N LEU A 168 13.24 -13.23 19.40
CA LEU A 168 11.88 -12.75 19.68
C LEU A 168 10.84 -13.39 18.76
N ALA A 169 11.12 -13.45 17.45
CA ALA A 169 10.24 -14.06 16.45
C ALA A 169 10.08 -15.57 16.66
N ALA A 170 11.11 -16.26 17.17
CA ALA A 170 11.02 -17.67 17.55
C ALA A 170 10.25 -17.90 18.87
N GLY A 171 9.96 -16.84 19.64
CA GLY A 171 9.39 -16.93 20.98
C GLY A 171 10.39 -17.35 22.06
N ASP A 172 11.69 -17.34 21.77
CA ASP A 172 12.76 -17.68 22.72
C ASP A 172 13.13 -16.51 23.65
N ALA A 173 12.73 -15.28 23.26
CA ALA A 173 12.83 -14.07 24.08
C ALA A 173 11.43 -13.49 24.38
N ASP A 174 11.35 -12.66 25.41
CA ASP A 174 10.12 -11.95 25.78
C ASP A 174 10.17 -10.47 25.37
N ASP A 175 11.35 -9.98 24.92
CA ASP A 175 11.60 -8.57 24.63
C ASP A 175 12.71 -8.41 23.59
N PHE A 176 12.73 -7.26 22.90
CA PHE A 176 13.78 -6.90 21.96
C PHE A 176 15.10 -6.56 22.69
N ALA A 177 16.13 -7.39 22.49
CA ALA A 177 17.45 -7.14 23.08
C ALA A 177 18.13 -5.87 22.53
N GLY A 178 17.86 -5.52 21.26
CA GLY A 178 18.43 -4.34 20.58
C GLY A 178 17.65 -3.06 20.80
N VAL A 179 16.53 -3.06 21.53
CA VAL A 179 15.73 -1.85 21.79
C VAL A 179 15.79 -1.52 23.28
N THR A 180 16.35 -0.37 23.63
CA THR A 180 16.48 0.09 25.00
C THR A 180 15.87 1.47 25.19
N CYS A 181 15.33 1.73 26.37
CA CYS A 181 14.69 2.98 26.77
C CYS A 181 15.40 3.51 28.03
N PRO A 182 16.49 4.31 27.86
CA PRO A 182 17.25 4.84 29.00
C PRO A 182 16.40 5.74 29.93
N ASP A 183 15.43 6.41 29.35
CA ASP A 183 14.41 7.22 30.00
C ASP A 183 13.11 7.22 29.17
N ASP A 184 12.09 7.95 29.62
CA ASP A 184 10.77 7.96 28.98
C ASP A 184 10.79 8.57 27.55
N ASN A 185 11.75 9.44 27.23
CA ASN A 185 11.81 10.17 25.98
C ASN A 185 12.97 9.73 25.05
N THR A 186 13.76 8.74 25.45
CA THR A 186 14.91 8.27 24.66
C THR A 186 14.74 6.81 24.24
N LEU A 187 14.65 6.57 22.94
CA LEU A 187 14.63 5.22 22.36
C LEU A 187 15.94 4.95 21.63
N VAL A 188 16.67 3.90 22.05
CA VAL A 188 17.91 3.49 21.40
C VAL A 188 17.71 2.14 20.72
N VAL A 189 18.08 2.07 19.44
CA VAL A 189 17.94 0.87 18.61
C VAL A 189 19.30 0.41 18.11
N GLU A 190 19.67 -0.83 18.40
CA GLU A 190 20.90 -1.49 17.92
C GLU A 190 20.54 -2.49 16.81
N LEU A 191 21.21 -2.36 15.66
CA LEU A 191 21.05 -3.23 14.50
C LEU A 191 22.11 -4.32 14.46
N THR A 192 21.81 -5.44 13.82
CA THR A 192 22.74 -6.56 13.60
C THR A 192 23.82 -6.24 12.57
N ALA A 193 23.49 -5.38 11.59
CA ALA A 193 24.38 -4.91 10.54
C ALA A 193 24.17 -3.41 10.29
N ALA A 194 25.11 -2.76 9.61
CA ALA A 194 24.99 -1.37 9.21
C ALA A 194 23.80 -1.19 8.26
N TYR A 195 22.93 -0.20 8.54
CA TYR A 195 21.80 0.14 7.67
C TYR A 195 21.46 1.64 7.78
N ALA A 196 22.07 2.44 6.90
CA ALA A 196 21.96 3.90 6.93
C ALA A 196 20.50 4.39 6.72
N ASP A 197 19.68 3.64 5.97
CA ASP A 197 18.28 3.98 5.70
C ASP A 197 17.29 3.51 6.79
N PHE A 198 17.76 3.06 7.95
CA PHE A 198 16.87 2.65 9.05
C PHE A 198 15.84 3.73 9.47
N PRO A 199 16.12 5.05 9.43
CA PRO A 199 15.11 6.07 9.66
C PRO A 199 13.91 6.02 8.68
N TYR A 200 14.14 5.58 7.43
CA TYR A 200 13.03 5.36 6.48
C TYR A 200 12.15 4.20 6.90
N VAL A 201 12.71 3.10 7.39
CA VAL A 201 11.93 2.00 7.97
C VAL A 201 11.08 2.51 9.13
N CYS A 202 11.62 3.40 9.98
CA CYS A 202 10.91 4.01 11.10
C CYS A 202 9.78 4.98 10.68
N SER A 203 9.56 5.22 9.37
CA SER A 203 8.41 5.95 8.85
C SER A 203 7.21 5.05 8.54
N HIS A 204 7.36 3.75 8.64
CA HIS A 204 6.26 2.82 8.45
C HIS A 204 5.24 2.95 9.59
N PRO A 205 3.93 3.14 9.32
CA PRO A 205 2.90 3.30 10.36
C PRO A 205 2.86 2.17 11.37
N ALA A 206 3.09 0.91 10.96
CA ALA A 206 3.14 -0.25 11.85
C ALA A 206 4.22 -0.16 12.96
N LEU A 207 5.19 0.75 12.83
CA LEU A 207 6.21 0.98 13.85
C LEU A 207 5.83 2.10 14.84
N ALA A 208 4.57 2.44 14.91
CA ALA A 208 4.01 3.38 15.87
C ALA A 208 4.03 2.84 17.32
N PRO A 209 3.94 3.75 18.32
CA PRO A 209 3.81 3.34 19.71
C PRO A 209 2.41 2.82 19.99
N VAL A 210 2.27 1.91 20.95
CA VAL A 210 0.98 1.43 21.43
C VAL A 210 0.89 1.49 22.96
N PRO A 211 -0.24 1.90 23.55
CA PRO A 211 -0.42 1.94 24.99
C PRO A 211 -0.53 0.52 25.58
N GLU A 212 -0.48 0.39 26.90
CA GLU A 212 -0.61 -0.89 27.61
C GLU A 212 -1.93 -1.62 27.27
N ALA A 213 -2.98 -0.86 26.92
CA ALA A 213 -4.27 -1.41 26.49
C ALA A 213 -4.15 -2.34 25.28
N ALA A 214 -3.15 -2.16 24.42
CA ALA A 214 -2.92 -3.01 23.26
C ALA A 214 -2.59 -4.47 23.63
N GLU A 215 -2.05 -4.72 24.83
CA GLU A 215 -1.78 -6.06 25.38
C GLU A 215 -2.84 -6.51 26.39
N SER A 216 -3.27 -5.61 27.30
CA SER A 216 -4.21 -5.96 28.36
C SER A 216 -5.65 -6.14 27.85
N ASP A 217 -6.03 -5.53 26.72
CA ASP A 217 -7.33 -5.64 26.07
C ASP A 217 -7.22 -5.71 24.54
N ALA A 218 -6.41 -6.64 24.05
CA ALA A 218 -6.06 -6.78 22.64
C ALA A 218 -7.28 -6.91 21.71
N LYS A 219 -8.39 -7.52 22.17
CA LYS A 219 -9.63 -7.67 21.36
C LYS A 219 -10.32 -6.33 21.09
N ASN A 220 -10.46 -5.50 22.10
CA ASN A 220 -11.04 -4.19 21.91
C ASN A 220 -10.07 -3.28 21.14
N PHE A 221 -8.78 -3.34 21.45
CA PHE A 221 -7.77 -2.57 20.75
C PHE A 221 -7.75 -2.88 19.25
N TYR A 222 -7.86 -4.15 18.85
CA TYR A 222 -7.91 -4.57 17.44
C TYR A 222 -9.06 -3.90 16.66
N LEU A 223 -10.22 -3.68 17.31
CA LEU A 223 -11.41 -3.10 16.68
C LEU A 223 -11.51 -1.57 16.89
N ALA A 224 -10.86 -1.04 17.90
CA ALA A 224 -10.87 0.37 18.26
C ALA A 224 -9.49 0.79 18.81
N PRO A 225 -8.48 0.90 17.91
CA PRO A 225 -7.12 1.24 18.32
C PRO A 225 -7.05 2.59 19.01
N ILE A 226 -6.19 2.67 20.04
CA ILE A 226 -5.84 3.90 20.76
C ILE A 226 -4.45 4.31 20.27
N GLY A 227 -4.38 5.31 19.41
CA GLY A 227 -3.16 5.81 18.82
C GLY A 227 -2.72 7.15 19.40
N ASN A 228 -1.75 7.76 18.72
CA ASN A 228 -1.15 9.08 19.03
C ASN A 228 -1.26 10.07 17.87
N GLY A 229 -2.04 9.73 16.83
CA GLY A 229 -2.20 10.53 15.61
C GLY A 229 -3.24 11.65 15.73
N ALA A 230 -3.41 12.40 14.63
CA ALA A 230 -4.27 13.59 14.58
C ALA A 230 -5.78 13.31 14.69
N PHE A 231 -6.20 12.05 14.47
CA PHE A 231 -7.57 11.59 14.64
C PHE A 231 -7.61 10.38 15.56
N MET A 232 -8.73 10.19 16.21
CA MET A 232 -9.01 9.06 17.10
C MET A 232 -10.30 8.34 16.68
N MET A 233 -10.44 7.09 17.07
CA MET A 233 -11.72 6.41 16.93
C MET A 233 -12.82 7.24 17.60
N LYS A 234 -13.94 7.39 16.91
CA LYS A 234 -15.08 8.11 17.47
C LYS A 234 -15.54 7.41 18.77
N PRO A 235 -15.72 8.14 19.88
CA PRO A 235 -16.12 7.55 21.15
C PRO A 235 -17.35 6.63 21.03
N ASP A 236 -17.31 5.52 21.74
CA ASP A 236 -18.37 4.49 21.76
C ASP A 236 -18.60 3.78 20.41
N THR A 237 -17.66 3.93 19.44
CA THR A 237 -17.68 3.19 18.18
C THR A 237 -16.45 2.29 18.05
N LYS A 238 -16.51 1.39 17.09
CA LYS A 238 -15.42 0.52 16.68
C LYS A 238 -15.53 0.24 15.19
N TRP A 239 -14.52 -0.35 14.62
CA TRP A 239 -14.57 -0.82 13.25
C TRP A 239 -15.73 -1.79 13.05
N GLU A 240 -16.65 -1.41 12.18
CA GLU A 240 -17.77 -2.26 11.75
C GLU A 240 -17.37 -2.92 10.43
N ASP A 241 -16.91 -4.16 10.51
CA ASP A 241 -16.41 -4.94 9.40
C ASP A 241 -17.37 -4.92 8.19
N GLY A 242 -16.85 -4.54 7.04
CA GLY A 242 -17.61 -4.41 5.79
C GLY A 242 -18.61 -3.25 5.73
N GLN A 243 -18.59 -2.30 6.67
CA GLN A 243 -19.54 -1.18 6.73
C GLN A 243 -18.85 0.18 6.77
N TYR A 244 -18.20 0.54 7.87
CA TYR A 244 -17.56 1.84 8.04
C TYR A 244 -16.57 1.87 9.21
N ILE A 245 -15.75 2.94 9.22
CA ILE A 245 -14.92 3.35 10.34
C ILE A 245 -15.11 4.85 10.54
N ASP A 246 -15.51 5.27 11.73
CA ASP A 246 -15.69 6.67 12.09
C ASP A 246 -14.54 7.17 12.97
N LEU A 247 -13.90 8.24 12.54
CA LEU A 247 -12.87 8.95 13.28
C LEU A 247 -13.32 10.37 13.62
N VAL A 248 -12.82 10.90 14.74
CA VAL A 248 -12.99 12.29 15.13
C VAL A 248 -11.63 12.93 15.40
N ARG A 249 -11.53 14.24 15.24
CA ARG A 249 -10.30 14.97 15.52
C ARG A 249 -9.86 14.78 16.96
N PHE A 250 -8.56 14.58 17.16
CA PHE A 250 -7.93 14.58 18.47
C PHE A 250 -7.42 15.99 18.78
N ASP A 251 -8.09 16.68 19.71
CA ASP A 251 -7.83 18.10 20.02
C ASP A 251 -6.52 18.33 20.77
N ASP A 252 -6.00 17.31 21.49
CA ASP A 252 -4.75 17.33 22.23
C ASP A 252 -3.55 16.75 21.44
N TYR A 253 -3.71 16.65 20.11
CA TYR A 253 -2.65 16.19 19.22
C TYR A 253 -1.40 17.09 19.32
N HIS A 254 -0.22 16.47 19.39
CA HIS A 254 1.06 17.15 19.57
C HIS A 254 1.52 17.98 18.35
N GLY A 255 1.00 17.68 17.16
CA GLY A 255 1.28 18.38 15.90
C GLY A 255 0.22 19.43 15.55
N ASP A 256 0.17 19.77 14.25
CA ASP A 256 -0.82 20.72 13.74
C ASP A 256 -2.25 20.17 13.90
N LYS A 257 -3.13 20.95 14.50
CA LYS A 257 -4.52 20.59 14.70
C LYS A 257 -5.23 20.35 13.36
N ALA A 258 -5.94 19.23 13.24
CA ALA A 258 -6.72 18.95 12.06
C ALA A 258 -7.81 20.02 11.82
N LYS A 259 -8.00 20.43 10.56
CA LYS A 259 -8.97 21.45 10.17
C LYS A 259 -10.41 20.94 10.09
N ILE A 260 -10.59 19.64 9.80
CA ILE A 260 -11.89 18.97 9.77
C ILE A 260 -12.20 18.33 11.13
N ASP A 261 -13.50 18.12 11.42
CA ASP A 261 -13.94 17.57 12.71
C ASP A 261 -13.85 16.05 12.77
N GLY A 262 -13.86 15.37 11.62
CA GLY A 262 -13.80 13.93 11.58
C GLY A 262 -13.79 13.36 10.17
N ILE A 263 -13.69 12.03 10.11
CA ILE A 263 -13.61 11.22 8.89
C ILE A 263 -14.61 10.07 9.01
N HIS A 264 -15.40 9.89 7.96
CA HIS A 264 -16.21 8.70 7.77
C HIS A 264 -15.61 7.87 6.64
N PHE A 265 -14.91 6.80 6.96
CA PHE A 265 -14.46 5.82 5.98
C PHE A 265 -15.61 4.87 5.67
N GLY A 266 -16.24 5.06 4.50
CA GLY A 266 -17.31 4.18 4.04
C GLY A 266 -16.77 3.03 3.21
N VAL A 267 -17.12 1.81 3.60
CA VAL A 267 -16.63 0.59 2.93
C VAL A 267 -17.51 0.22 1.75
N GLN A 268 -16.91 0.05 0.58
CA GLN A 268 -17.55 -0.50 -0.62
C GLN A 268 -16.69 -1.62 -1.21
N LYS A 269 -17.32 -2.60 -1.84
CA LYS A 269 -16.62 -3.79 -2.37
C LYS A 269 -15.96 -3.55 -3.73
N ASP A 270 -16.47 -2.60 -4.51
CA ASP A 270 -15.97 -2.34 -5.85
C ASP A 270 -15.95 -0.85 -6.19
N ILE A 271 -14.98 -0.47 -7.01
CA ILE A 271 -14.74 0.92 -7.45
C ILE A 271 -15.94 1.49 -8.22
N GLU A 272 -16.64 0.69 -9.02
CA GLU A 272 -17.80 1.14 -9.80
C GLU A 272 -18.96 1.59 -8.92
N THR A 273 -19.22 0.83 -7.84
CA THR A 273 -20.24 1.19 -6.84
C THR A 273 -19.80 2.43 -6.06
N ALA A 274 -18.56 2.48 -5.60
CA ALA A 274 -18.03 3.63 -4.88
C ALA A 274 -18.07 4.91 -5.72
N TYR A 275 -17.73 4.84 -7.00
CA TYR A 275 -17.79 5.98 -7.91
C TYR A 275 -19.23 6.48 -8.15
N LYS A 276 -20.23 5.58 -8.21
CA LYS A 276 -21.64 5.97 -8.27
C LYS A 276 -22.12 6.65 -7.00
N GLU A 277 -21.70 6.14 -5.83
CA GLU A 277 -22.00 6.78 -4.54
C GLU A 277 -21.33 8.17 -4.43
N PHE A 278 -20.10 8.32 -4.94
CA PHE A 278 -19.44 9.60 -5.07
C PHE A 278 -20.25 10.56 -5.97
N GLN A 279 -20.70 10.12 -7.14
CA GLN A 279 -21.53 10.92 -8.06
C GLN A 279 -22.90 11.28 -7.43
N ALA A 280 -23.42 10.44 -6.54
CA ALA A 280 -24.62 10.71 -5.75
C ALA A 280 -24.39 11.69 -4.59
N GLY A 281 -23.12 12.02 -4.26
CA GLY A 281 -22.74 12.93 -3.18
C GLY A 281 -22.61 12.25 -1.81
N ASN A 282 -22.55 10.92 -1.77
CA ASN A 282 -22.38 10.15 -0.54
C ASN A 282 -20.90 10.02 -0.10
N PHE A 283 -19.97 10.16 -1.05
CA PHE A 283 -18.52 10.26 -0.78
C PHE A 283 -17.95 11.60 -1.26
N ASP A 284 -16.94 12.06 -0.58
CA ASP A 284 -16.13 13.23 -0.96
C ASP A 284 -14.90 12.85 -1.78
N VAL A 285 -14.39 11.64 -1.59
CA VAL A 285 -13.24 11.08 -2.34
C VAL A 285 -13.57 9.65 -2.76
N ALA A 286 -13.27 9.31 -4.00
CA ALA A 286 -13.38 7.95 -4.53
C ALA A 286 -12.38 7.70 -5.67
N ASP A 287 -12.08 6.42 -5.92
CA ASP A 287 -11.35 6.01 -7.12
C ASP A 287 -12.21 6.16 -8.37
N VAL A 288 -11.56 6.48 -9.50
CA VAL A 288 -12.21 6.59 -10.80
C VAL A 288 -12.05 5.28 -11.57
N PRO A 289 -13.15 4.61 -11.97
CA PRO A 289 -13.07 3.44 -12.82
C PRO A 289 -12.35 3.75 -14.14
N THR A 290 -11.55 2.83 -14.64
CA THR A 290 -10.72 3.01 -15.85
C THR A 290 -11.53 3.50 -17.05
N ALA A 291 -12.74 2.96 -17.24
CA ALA A 291 -13.65 3.37 -18.32
C ALA A 291 -14.16 4.82 -18.17
N GLN A 292 -14.09 5.41 -16.98
CA GLN A 292 -14.60 6.75 -16.68
C GLN A 292 -13.52 7.83 -16.67
N ILE A 293 -12.23 7.49 -16.82
CA ILE A 293 -11.09 8.41 -16.69
C ILE A 293 -11.26 9.67 -17.58
N ASP A 294 -11.58 9.50 -18.87
CA ASP A 294 -11.72 10.64 -19.79
C ASP A 294 -12.91 11.55 -19.43
N ALA A 295 -14.01 10.96 -18.97
CA ALA A 295 -15.17 11.70 -18.52
C ALA A 295 -14.85 12.47 -17.22
N ALA A 296 -14.16 11.83 -16.29
CA ALA A 296 -13.75 12.43 -15.02
C ALA A 296 -12.76 13.58 -15.22
N LYS A 297 -11.74 13.44 -16.10
CA LYS A 297 -10.81 14.51 -16.47
C LYS A 297 -11.57 15.77 -16.92
N LYS A 298 -12.59 15.57 -17.76
CA LYS A 298 -13.40 16.68 -18.32
C LYS A 298 -14.31 17.32 -17.28
N GLU A 299 -14.89 16.52 -16.39
CA GLU A 299 -15.88 16.98 -15.40
C GLU A 299 -15.22 17.64 -14.19
N TYR A 300 -14.17 17.03 -13.65
CA TYR A 300 -13.56 17.44 -12.38
C TYR A 300 -12.29 18.28 -12.57
N GLY A 301 -11.70 18.28 -13.76
CA GLY A 301 -10.39 18.90 -14.01
C GLY A 301 -9.25 18.12 -13.34
N THR A 302 -8.10 18.07 -14.00
CA THR A 302 -6.91 17.39 -13.46
C THR A 302 -6.11 18.33 -12.55
N SER A 303 -5.65 17.84 -11.41
CA SER A 303 -4.71 18.52 -10.53
C SER A 303 -3.41 18.86 -11.26
N GLU A 304 -2.81 20.03 -10.95
CA GLU A 304 -1.57 20.47 -11.60
C GLU A 304 -0.35 19.62 -11.18
N ASP A 305 -0.29 19.19 -9.91
CA ASP A 305 0.79 18.39 -9.35
C ASP A 305 0.47 16.88 -9.34
N GLY A 306 -0.76 16.50 -9.63
CA GLY A 306 -1.25 15.13 -9.58
C GLY A 306 -1.64 14.64 -8.19
N TYR A 307 -1.43 15.42 -7.14
CA TYR A 307 -1.56 15.00 -5.73
C TYR A 307 -2.44 15.89 -4.87
N THR A 308 -2.72 17.14 -5.31
CA THR A 308 -3.53 18.10 -4.54
C THR A 308 -4.88 18.35 -5.19
N MET A 309 -5.97 17.99 -4.50
CA MET A 309 -7.34 18.36 -4.88
C MET A 309 -7.66 19.78 -4.43
N ASN A 310 -8.13 20.61 -5.35
CA ASN A 310 -8.55 21.99 -5.06
C ASN A 310 -9.58 22.48 -6.10
N ASP A 311 -10.01 23.76 -6.02
CA ASP A 311 -11.01 24.34 -6.94
C ASP A 311 -10.57 24.37 -8.41
N LYS A 312 -9.26 24.21 -8.72
CA LYS A 312 -8.74 24.22 -10.10
C LYS A 312 -8.70 22.82 -10.72
N GLY A 313 -8.48 21.78 -9.92
CA GLY A 313 -8.45 20.39 -10.35
C GLY A 313 -8.73 19.45 -9.20
N ARG A 314 -9.73 18.59 -9.40
CA ARG A 314 -10.22 17.65 -8.38
C ARG A 314 -9.96 16.19 -8.71
N MET A 315 -9.38 15.91 -9.88
CA MET A 315 -8.93 14.58 -10.26
C MET A 315 -7.42 14.49 -10.11
N LEU A 316 -6.96 13.53 -9.31
CA LEU A 316 -5.54 13.22 -9.13
C LEU A 316 -5.10 12.19 -10.17
N LEU A 317 -3.93 12.45 -10.78
CA LEU A 317 -3.24 11.58 -11.72
C LEU A 317 -1.73 11.63 -11.44
N GLY A 318 -1.34 11.47 -10.18
CA GLY A 318 0.05 11.45 -9.75
C GLY A 318 0.66 10.05 -9.88
N ALA A 319 1.96 9.96 -10.20
CA ALA A 319 2.69 8.70 -10.21
C ALA A 319 2.80 8.11 -8.79
N GLU A 320 2.69 6.81 -8.68
CA GLU A 320 2.88 6.07 -7.43
C GLU A 320 4.28 5.45 -7.40
N PRO A 321 4.96 5.37 -6.23
CA PRO A 321 6.18 4.61 -6.07
C PRO A 321 5.88 3.09 -6.09
N SER A 322 5.38 2.60 -7.22
CA SER A 322 4.88 1.23 -7.32
C SER A 322 5.00 0.68 -8.73
N THR A 323 5.22 -0.64 -8.81
CA THR A 323 5.45 -1.33 -10.08
C THR A 323 4.56 -2.56 -10.20
N TYR A 324 3.84 -2.66 -11.31
CA TYR A 324 3.09 -3.83 -11.74
C TYR A 324 4.01 -4.73 -12.56
N TYR A 325 4.14 -6.00 -12.19
CA TYR A 325 5.04 -6.92 -12.87
C TYR A 325 4.48 -8.34 -12.95
N LEU A 326 5.12 -9.17 -13.75
CA LEU A 326 4.94 -10.62 -13.74
C LEU A 326 6.11 -11.22 -12.96
N VAL A 327 5.81 -12.01 -11.92
CA VAL A 327 6.81 -12.79 -11.19
C VAL A 327 7.03 -14.13 -11.92
N CYS A 328 8.30 -14.48 -12.15
CA CYS A 328 8.70 -15.75 -12.76
C CYS A 328 9.16 -16.72 -11.69
N ASN A 329 8.67 -17.95 -11.68
CA ASN A 329 9.25 -18.99 -10.84
C ASN A 329 10.58 -19.45 -11.45
N THR A 330 11.69 -18.86 -11.00
CA THR A 330 13.03 -19.12 -11.55
C THR A 330 13.58 -20.50 -11.20
N THR A 331 12.88 -21.28 -10.38
CA THR A 331 13.32 -22.60 -9.93
C THR A 331 12.90 -23.74 -10.87
N ILE A 332 11.96 -23.47 -11.80
CA ILE A 332 11.39 -24.50 -12.68
C ILE A 332 11.51 -24.13 -14.17
N GLU A 333 11.50 -25.13 -15.02
CA GLU A 333 11.45 -24.93 -16.48
C GLU A 333 10.06 -24.37 -16.91
N PRO A 334 10.05 -23.53 -17.95
CA PRO A 334 11.20 -22.96 -18.68
C PRO A 334 11.76 -21.69 -18.02
N PHE A 335 11.22 -21.23 -16.90
CA PHE A 335 11.58 -19.97 -16.25
C PHE A 335 12.92 -20.01 -15.50
N ASN A 336 13.53 -21.17 -15.28
CA ASN A 336 14.91 -21.28 -14.79
C ASN A 336 15.95 -20.84 -15.84
N ASN A 337 15.55 -20.70 -17.12
CA ASN A 337 16.39 -20.22 -18.20
C ASN A 337 16.21 -18.70 -18.41
N ALA A 338 17.26 -17.94 -18.19
CA ALA A 338 17.23 -16.47 -18.36
C ALA A 338 16.94 -16.03 -19.81
N ASP A 339 17.42 -16.78 -20.83
CA ASP A 339 17.11 -16.45 -22.23
C ASP A 339 15.60 -16.59 -22.51
N PHE A 340 14.92 -17.54 -21.86
CA PHE A 340 13.46 -17.66 -21.97
C PHE A 340 12.76 -16.43 -21.36
N ARG A 341 13.13 -16.03 -20.14
CA ARG A 341 12.54 -14.85 -19.48
C ARG A 341 12.76 -13.57 -20.27
N LYS A 342 13.97 -13.38 -20.83
CA LYS A 342 14.32 -12.25 -21.72
C LYS A 342 13.45 -12.21 -22.97
N GLY A 343 13.28 -13.36 -23.63
CA GLY A 343 12.45 -13.44 -24.81
C GLY A 343 10.97 -13.18 -24.53
N VAL A 344 10.45 -13.69 -23.41
CA VAL A 344 9.08 -13.41 -22.94
C VAL A 344 8.91 -11.91 -22.65
N SER A 345 9.85 -11.28 -21.97
CA SER A 345 9.78 -9.86 -21.63
C SER A 345 9.81 -8.95 -22.87
N LEU A 346 10.71 -9.21 -23.81
CA LEU A 346 10.84 -8.44 -25.06
C LEU A 346 9.63 -8.58 -25.98
N ALA A 347 8.85 -9.66 -25.86
CA ALA A 347 7.63 -9.88 -26.65
C ALA A 347 6.43 -9.06 -26.18
N ILE A 348 6.44 -8.50 -24.96
CA ILE A 348 5.29 -7.81 -24.36
C ILE A 348 5.29 -6.33 -24.71
N ASN A 349 4.22 -5.85 -25.37
CA ASN A 349 4.05 -4.45 -25.75
C ASN A 349 3.42 -3.64 -24.61
N ARG A 350 4.26 -3.13 -23.72
CA ARG A 350 3.88 -2.36 -22.53
C ARG A 350 3.17 -1.04 -22.88
N GLU A 351 3.62 -0.36 -23.94
CA GLU A 351 2.99 0.89 -24.42
C GLU A 351 1.56 0.64 -24.86
N ALA A 352 1.33 -0.43 -25.66
CA ALA A 352 -0.01 -0.76 -26.10
C ALA A 352 -0.95 -1.09 -24.93
N ILE A 353 -0.45 -1.74 -23.87
CA ILE A 353 -1.22 -2.02 -22.65
C ILE A 353 -1.58 -0.69 -21.97
N CYS A 354 -0.61 0.20 -21.73
CA CYS A 354 -0.83 1.48 -21.07
C CYS A 354 -1.79 2.39 -21.84
N GLU A 355 -1.65 2.45 -23.17
CA GLU A 355 -2.52 3.29 -24.02
C GLU A 355 -3.94 2.72 -24.15
N SER A 356 -4.07 1.43 -24.47
CA SER A 356 -5.39 0.85 -24.79
C SER A 356 -6.27 0.66 -23.56
N ILE A 357 -5.68 0.23 -22.45
CA ILE A 357 -6.42 -0.08 -21.22
C ILE A 357 -6.49 1.16 -20.32
N PHE A 358 -5.35 1.83 -20.07
CA PHE A 358 -5.25 2.90 -19.08
C PHE A 358 -5.31 4.32 -19.68
N LYS A 359 -5.55 4.46 -21.01
CA LYS A 359 -5.66 5.76 -21.67
C LYS A 359 -4.45 6.66 -21.46
N GLY A 360 -3.25 6.07 -21.40
CA GLY A 360 -1.99 6.76 -21.14
C GLY A 360 -1.84 7.33 -19.73
N THR A 361 -2.65 6.90 -18.76
CA THR A 361 -2.49 7.35 -17.35
C THR A 361 -1.41 6.56 -16.61
N ARG A 362 -1.03 5.38 -17.09
CA ARG A 362 0.09 4.60 -16.57
C ARG A 362 1.28 4.65 -17.52
N THR A 363 2.48 4.57 -16.97
CA THR A 363 3.73 4.61 -17.74
C THR A 363 4.28 3.18 -17.90
N PRO A 364 4.74 2.78 -19.10
CA PRO A 364 5.44 1.52 -19.29
C PRO A 364 6.65 1.44 -18.34
N ALA A 365 6.80 0.29 -17.68
CA ALA A 365 7.93 0.11 -16.76
C ALA A 365 9.19 -0.35 -17.53
N ASP A 366 10.27 0.33 -17.25
CA ASP A 366 11.61 0.12 -17.81
C ASP A 366 12.62 -0.42 -16.78
N GLY A 367 12.12 -0.81 -15.61
CA GLY A 367 12.83 -1.41 -14.48
C GLY A 367 11.86 -1.74 -13.36
N ILE A 368 12.39 -2.22 -12.23
CA ILE A 368 11.58 -2.51 -11.05
C ILE A 368 11.40 -1.29 -10.14
N VAL A 369 12.39 -0.41 -10.09
CA VAL A 369 12.36 0.83 -9.30
C VAL A 369 11.58 1.89 -10.08
N PRO A 370 10.47 2.44 -9.56
CA PRO A 370 9.64 3.42 -10.29
C PRO A 370 10.17 4.85 -10.20
N PRO A 371 9.72 5.75 -11.10
CA PRO A 371 9.93 7.19 -10.95
C PRO A 371 9.42 7.70 -9.59
N GLY A 372 10.13 8.70 -9.03
CA GLY A 372 9.83 9.25 -7.69
C GLY A 372 10.58 8.56 -6.55
N ILE A 373 11.30 7.49 -6.83
CA ILE A 373 12.28 6.88 -5.91
C ILE A 373 13.66 7.42 -6.24
N ASP A 374 14.37 7.93 -5.23
CA ASP A 374 15.77 8.36 -5.42
C ASP A 374 16.61 7.19 -5.93
N GLY A 375 17.30 7.42 -7.04
CA GLY A 375 18.06 6.39 -7.74
C GLY A 375 17.31 5.73 -8.90
N TYR A 376 16.03 6.07 -9.16
CA TYR A 376 15.38 5.67 -10.41
C TYR A 376 16.24 6.04 -11.61
N LYS A 377 16.34 5.13 -12.56
CA LYS A 377 17.10 5.34 -13.80
C LYS A 377 16.26 4.90 -14.98
N GLU A 378 15.95 5.85 -15.86
CA GLU A 378 15.24 5.56 -17.11
C GLU A 378 16.00 4.52 -17.93
N GLY A 379 15.29 3.49 -18.43
CA GLY A 379 15.86 2.41 -19.23
C GLY A 379 16.79 1.49 -18.45
N ALA A 380 16.62 1.36 -17.12
CA ALA A 380 17.50 0.55 -16.27
C ALA A 380 17.60 -0.91 -16.72
N TRP A 381 16.49 -1.49 -17.20
CA TRP A 381 16.41 -2.89 -17.60
C TRP A 381 16.22 -3.03 -19.11
N GLU A 382 17.31 -3.32 -19.83
CA GLU A 382 17.34 -3.48 -21.30
C GLU A 382 16.21 -4.38 -21.86
N PHE A 383 15.87 -5.44 -21.13
CA PHE A 383 14.87 -6.41 -21.56
C PHE A 383 13.41 -6.00 -21.29
N SER A 384 13.16 -4.80 -20.76
CA SER A 384 11.83 -4.22 -20.64
C SER A 384 11.35 -3.53 -21.93
N ALA A 385 12.22 -3.32 -22.92
CA ALA A 385 11.85 -2.81 -24.23
C ALA A 385 10.97 -3.82 -25.00
N TYR A 386 10.11 -3.31 -25.91
CA TYR A 386 9.34 -4.16 -26.83
C TYR A 386 10.13 -4.36 -28.12
N ASP A 387 10.54 -5.59 -28.39
CA ASP A 387 11.32 -5.95 -29.59
C ASP A 387 11.06 -7.42 -29.94
N VAL A 388 10.13 -7.64 -30.89
CA VAL A 388 9.72 -8.99 -31.31
C VAL A 388 10.83 -9.77 -32.00
N ASP A 389 11.68 -9.10 -32.77
CA ASP A 389 12.79 -9.77 -33.48
C ASP A 389 13.81 -10.28 -32.46
N LYS A 390 14.20 -9.42 -31.53
CA LYS A 390 15.11 -9.79 -30.43
C LYS A 390 14.46 -10.83 -29.49
N ALA A 391 13.15 -10.75 -29.24
CA ALA A 391 12.42 -11.76 -28.49
C ALA A 391 12.56 -13.14 -29.13
N ASN A 392 12.37 -13.22 -30.47
CA ASN A 392 12.55 -14.46 -31.21
C ASN A 392 13.99 -14.99 -31.14
N GLU A 393 15.01 -14.11 -31.23
CA GLU A 393 16.42 -14.52 -31.09
C GLU A 393 16.71 -15.21 -29.75
N TYR A 394 16.14 -14.67 -28.64
CA TYR A 394 16.29 -15.29 -27.32
C TYR A 394 15.48 -16.57 -27.17
N LEU A 395 14.25 -16.60 -27.62
CA LEU A 395 13.39 -17.79 -27.55
C LEU A 395 13.91 -18.93 -28.43
N ASP A 396 14.54 -18.63 -29.58
CA ASP A 396 15.12 -19.65 -30.49
C ASP A 396 16.28 -20.40 -29.84
N LYS A 397 16.99 -19.83 -28.88
CA LYS A 397 18.02 -20.54 -28.09
C LYS A 397 17.43 -21.61 -27.18
N VAL A 398 16.15 -21.46 -26.79
CA VAL A 398 15.45 -22.39 -25.88
C VAL A 398 14.62 -23.38 -26.69
N ALA A 399 13.77 -22.86 -27.59
CA ALA A 399 12.90 -23.64 -28.45
C ALA A 399 12.66 -22.93 -29.79
N PRO A 400 13.33 -23.31 -30.87
CA PRO A 400 13.13 -22.71 -32.20
C PRO A 400 11.69 -22.84 -32.68
N MET A 401 11.22 -21.85 -33.46
CA MET A 401 9.91 -21.88 -34.09
C MET A 401 9.78 -23.11 -35.05
N ASN A 402 8.61 -23.76 -34.95
CA ASN A 402 8.20 -24.84 -35.88
C ASN A 402 6.77 -24.52 -36.39
N GLY A 403 6.68 -23.89 -37.56
CA GLY A 403 5.46 -23.23 -38.00
C GLY A 403 5.14 -22.03 -37.11
N ASP A 404 3.93 -22.01 -36.57
CA ASP A 404 3.47 -20.92 -35.70
C ASP A 404 3.63 -21.21 -34.19
N SER A 405 4.31 -22.30 -33.81
CA SER A 405 4.47 -22.74 -32.43
C SER A 405 5.92 -23.11 -32.10
N ARG A 406 6.32 -22.86 -30.85
CA ARG A 406 7.58 -23.35 -30.27
C ARG A 406 7.42 -24.67 -29.51
N GLY A 407 6.19 -25.16 -29.38
CA GLY A 407 5.90 -26.32 -28.52
C GLY A 407 6.09 -26.04 -27.04
N ILE A 408 6.12 -24.75 -26.64
CA ILE A 408 6.14 -24.31 -25.23
C ILE A 408 4.74 -23.87 -24.86
N SER A 409 4.23 -24.42 -23.77
CA SER A 409 3.02 -23.93 -23.09
C SER A 409 3.35 -23.53 -21.66
N MET A 410 2.70 -22.49 -21.16
CA MET A 410 2.85 -22.01 -19.79
C MET A 410 1.52 -21.60 -19.18
N VAL A 411 1.47 -21.59 -17.85
CA VAL A 411 0.32 -21.11 -17.06
C VAL A 411 0.63 -19.75 -16.49
N LEU A 412 -0.21 -18.77 -16.82
CA LEU A 412 -0.16 -17.41 -16.28
C LEU A 412 -1.22 -17.27 -15.19
N SER A 413 -0.78 -17.12 -13.95
CA SER A 413 -1.65 -16.98 -12.77
C SER A 413 -1.90 -15.51 -12.44
N TYR A 414 -3.18 -15.15 -12.20
CA TYR A 414 -3.56 -13.82 -11.73
C TYR A 414 -4.90 -13.89 -10.99
N ASN A 415 -5.11 -12.98 -10.04
CA ASN A 415 -6.39 -12.94 -9.32
C ASN A 415 -7.53 -12.44 -10.22
N GLN A 416 -8.71 -13.00 -10.03
CA GLN A 416 -9.88 -12.72 -10.87
C GLN A 416 -10.49 -11.33 -10.61
N ASP A 417 -10.27 -10.75 -9.44
CA ASP A 417 -10.65 -9.40 -9.03
C ASP A 417 -9.57 -8.36 -9.42
N GLY A 418 -9.86 -7.07 -9.29
CA GLY A 418 -8.89 -5.99 -9.50
C GLY A 418 -8.59 -5.61 -10.95
N GLY A 419 -9.38 -6.07 -11.93
CA GLY A 419 -9.28 -5.60 -13.34
C GLY A 419 -8.06 -6.11 -14.10
N HIS A 420 -7.48 -7.25 -13.71
CA HIS A 420 -6.25 -7.77 -14.32
C HIS A 420 -6.46 -8.51 -15.64
N LYS A 421 -7.69 -8.92 -15.94
CA LYS A 421 -8.03 -9.77 -17.08
C LYS A 421 -7.59 -9.17 -18.42
N GLU A 422 -7.96 -7.92 -18.69
CA GLU A 422 -7.63 -7.26 -19.96
C GLU A 422 -6.11 -7.11 -20.15
N ILE A 423 -5.38 -6.85 -19.07
CA ILE A 423 -3.91 -6.77 -19.09
C ILE A 423 -3.33 -8.13 -19.49
N MET A 424 -3.78 -9.21 -18.83
CA MET A 424 -3.28 -10.55 -19.06
C MET A 424 -3.68 -11.07 -20.44
N GLU A 425 -4.88 -10.77 -20.94
CA GLU A 425 -5.29 -11.08 -22.31
C GLU A 425 -4.39 -10.39 -23.35
N SER A 426 -3.95 -9.14 -23.11
CA SER A 426 -2.98 -8.46 -23.97
C SER A 426 -1.62 -9.17 -23.94
N VAL A 427 -1.11 -9.54 -22.75
CA VAL A 427 0.14 -10.30 -22.60
C VAL A 427 0.06 -11.65 -23.34
N ILE A 428 -1.04 -12.39 -23.19
CA ILE A 428 -1.28 -13.68 -23.88
C ILE A 428 -1.26 -13.48 -25.40
N GLY A 429 -1.92 -12.41 -25.89
CA GLY A 429 -1.95 -12.07 -27.31
C GLY A 429 -0.57 -11.74 -27.88
N ASP A 430 0.28 -11.06 -27.12
CA ASP A 430 1.66 -10.75 -27.53
C ASP A 430 2.54 -12.00 -27.55
N LEU A 431 2.43 -12.87 -26.55
CA LEU A 431 3.20 -14.11 -26.47
C LEU A 431 2.81 -15.13 -27.56
N ALA A 432 1.53 -15.13 -27.97
CA ALA A 432 1.08 -15.94 -29.11
C ALA A 432 1.78 -15.55 -30.42
N LYS A 433 2.10 -14.24 -30.63
CA LYS A 433 2.83 -13.77 -31.83
C LYS A 433 4.23 -14.35 -31.96
N VAL A 434 4.83 -14.71 -30.84
CA VAL A 434 6.17 -15.35 -30.79
C VAL A 434 6.09 -16.86 -30.56
N GLY A 435 4.92 -17.48 -30.75
CA GLY A 435 4.73 -18.94 -30.73
C GLY A 435 4.74 -19.57 -29.33
N VAL A 436 4.52 -18.81 -28.27
CA VAL A 436 4.37 -19.32 -26.89
C VAL A 436 2.88 -19.45 -26.58
N GLU A 437 2.45 -20.65 -26.19
CA GLU A 437 1.07 -20.92 -25.80
C GLU A 437 0.88 -20.61 -24.31
N VAL A 438 -0.16 -19.83 -23.98
CA VAL A 438 -0.43 -19.43 -22.60
C VAL A 438 -1.85 -19.78 -22.21
N THR A 439 -2.01 -20.44 -21.06
CA THR A 439 -3.30 -20.66 -20.41
C THR A 439 -3.39 -19.85 -19.12
N SER A 440 -4.59 -19.39 -18.78
CA SER A 440 -4.83 -18.60 -17.56
C SER A 440 -5.23 -19.50 -16.40
N ASP A 441 -4.72 -19.17 -15.21
CA ASP A 441 -5.18 -19.66 -13.92
C ASP A 441 -5.61 -18.45 -13.08
N THR A 442 -6.90 -18.42 -12.66
CA THR A 442 -7.52 -17.21 -12.09
C THR A 442 -8.17 -17.47 -10.72
N PRO A 443 -7.38 -17.77 -9.68
CA PRO A 443 -7.89 -17.97 -8.33
C PRO A 443 -8.31 -16.64 -7.67
N GLU A 444 -8.95 -16.72 -6.50
CA GLU A 444 -9.10 -15.60 -5.56
C GLU A 444 -7.73 -15.13 -5.05
N TRP A 445 -7.63 -13.85 -4.62
CA TRP A 445 -6.35 -13.25 -4.23
C TRP A 445 -5.58 -14.03 -3.16
N SER A 446 -6.25 -14.44 -2.07
CA SER A 446 -5.61 -15.21 -1.00
C SER A 446 -5.07 -16.58 -1.47
N ALA A 447 -5.80 -17.22 -2.38
CA ALA A 447 -5.37 -18.48 -2.98
C ALA A 447 -4.19 -18.29 -3.94
N LEU A 448 -4.14 -17.15 -4.66
CA LEU A 448 -3.02 -16.80 -5.51
C LEU A 448 -1.74 -16.57 -4.68
N LEU A 449 -1.85 -15.80 -3.58
CA LEU A 449 -0.72 -15.60 -2.67
C LEU A 449 -0.19 -16.93 -2.11
N SER A 450 -1.09 -17.82 -1.67
CA SER A 450 -0.71 -19.15 -1.19
C SER A 450 0.02 -19.98 -2.25
N LYS A 451 -0.34 -19.85 -3.53
CA LYS A 451 0.41 -20.48 -4.63
C LYS A 451 1.82 -19.93 -4.75
N TYR A 452 1.98 -18.61 -4.64
CA TYR A 452 3.30 -17.96 -4.68
C TYR A 452 4.17 -18.37 -3.48
N ASP A 453 3.61 -18.39 -2.27
CA ASP A 453 4.28 -18.84 -1.06
C ASP A 453 4.80 -20.28 -1.15
N ASN A 454 4.02 -21.15 -1.80
CA ASN A 454 4.37 -22.55 -2.01
C ASN A 454 5.15 -22.82 -3.30
N MET A 455 5.48 -21.77 -4.08
CA MET A 455 6.13 -21.88 -5.40
C MET A 455 5.35 -22.79 -6.40
N ASP A 456 4.01 -22.85 -6.26
CA ASP A 456 3.10 -23.64 -7.12
C ASP A 456 2.55 -22.81 -8.29
N PHE A 457 3.43 -22.22 -9.06
CA PHE A 457 3.11 -21.42 -10.25
C PHE A 457 4.28 -21.42 -11.22
N GLN A 458 4.06 -20.96 -12.46
CA GLN A 458 5.12 -20.79 -13.46
C GLN A 458 5.46 -19.31 -13.66
N ILE A 459 4.47 -18.51 -14.02
CA ILE A 459 4.54 -17.05 -14.10
C ILE A 459 3.23 -16.49 -13.55
N GLY A 460 3.28 -15.38 -12.86
CA GLY A 460 2.08 -14.82 -12.27
C GLY A 460 2.12 -13.30 -12.12
N ARG A 461 0.94 -12.71 -12.02
CA ARG A 461 0.76 -11.29 -11.79
C ARG A 461 1.10 -10.93 -10.35
N LEU A 462 1.90 -9.88 -10.17
CA LEU A 462 2.14 -9.29 -8.85
C LEU A 462 2.35 -7.77 -9.01
N GLY A 463 2.47 -7.07 -7.91
CA GLY A 463 2.82 -5.67 -7.85
C GLY A 463 3.55 -5.39 -6.55
N TRP A 464 4.33 -4.33 -6.52
CA TRP A 464 4.99 -3.83 -5.33
C TRP A 464 4.70 -2.34 -5.17
N VAL A 465 4.26 -1.96 -4.00
CA VAL A 465 4.12 -0.56 -3.58
C VAL A 465 5.19 -0.33 -2.52
N ALA A 466 5.93 0.76 -2.63
CA ALA A 466 6.97 1.07 -1.65
C ALA A 466 6.36 1.29 -0.25
N ASP A 467 6.83 0.56 0.74
CA ASP A 467 6.49 0.82 2.16
C ASP A 467 7.13 2.14 2.62
N TYR A 468 8.33 2.42 2.11
CA TYR A 468 9.08 3.66 2.24
C TYR A 468 9.87 3.90 0.93
N PRO A 469 10.02 5.16 0.47
CA PRO A 469 10.37 5.45 -0.91
C PRO A 469 11.89 5.45 -1.16
N ILE A 470 12.54 4.31 -1.00
CA ILE A 470 13.97 4.09 -1.30
C ILE A 470 14.17 2.85 -2.17
N MET A 471 15.29 2.80 -2.92
CA MET A 471 15.63 1.64 -3.78
C MET A 471 15.69 0.33 -3.00
N ASP A 472 16.20 0.34 -1.77
CA ASP A 472 16.33 -0.85 -0.93
C ASP A 472 14.98 -1.57 -0.74
N ASN A 473 13.86 -0.83 -0.64
CA ASN A 473 12.52 -1.39 -0.50
C ASN A 473 12.02 -2.15 -1.75
N PHE A 474 12.65 -1.94 -2.90
CA PHE A 474 12.40 -2.73 -4.12
C PHE A 474 13.41 -3.87 -4.26
N LEU A 475 14.67 -3.69 -3.84
CA LEU A 475 15.72 -4.65 -4.15
C LEU A 475 15.83 -5.76 -3.09
N TYR A 476 15.82 -5.41 -1.81
CA TYR A 476 16.00 -6.40 -0.75
C TYR A 476 14.78 -7.33 -0.58
N PRO A 477 13.54 -6.84 -0.41
CA PRO A 477 12.39 -7.71 -0.25
C PRO A 477 12.17 -8.63 -1.44
N LEU A 478 12.36 -8.12 -2.67
CA LEU A 478 11.98 -8.84 -3.87
C LEU A 478 13.06 -9.78 -4.40
N PHE A 479 14.35 -9.53 -4.09
CA PHE A 479 15.45 -10.22 -4.76
C PHE A 479 16.56 -10.75 -3.86
N HIS A 480 16.69 -10.28 -2.61
CA HIS A 480 17.67 -10.82 -1.68
C HIS A 480 17.30 -12.24 -1.26
N SER A 481 18.29 -13.13 -1.11
CA SER A 481 18.04 -14.53 -0.76
C SER A 481 17.47 -14.73 0.65
N ASP A 482 17.72 -13.81 1.58
CA ASP A 482 17.11 -13.85 2.92
C ASP A 482 15.59 -13.59 2.88
N SER A 483 15.07 -13.03 1.77
CA SER A 483 13.64 -12.79 1.56
C SER A 483 12.91 -13.97 0.89
N LEU A 484 13.60 -15.09 0.65
CA LEU A 484 12.99 -16.32 0.14
C LEU A 484 11.97 -16.87 1.15
N GLY A 485 10.78 -17.25 0.65
CA GLY A 485 9.66 -17.63 1.52
C GLY A 485 8.88 -16.44 2.11
N GLY A 486 9.40 -15.21 1.94
CA GLY A 486 8.74 -13.93 2.16
C GLY A 486 8.34 -13.29 0.82
N ASP A 487 8.76 -12.03 0.58
CA ASP A 487 8.36 -11.27 -0.62
C ASP A 487 9.16 -11.62 -1.88
N ASN A 488 10.29 -12.30 -1.76
CA ASN A 488 10.97 -12.89 -2.91
C ASN A 488 10.19 -14.13 -3.42
N LYS A 489 9.09 -13.88 -4.11
CA LYS A 489 8.23 -14.92 -4.70
C LYS A 489 8.82 -15.52 -5.98
N SER A 490 9.90 -14.95 -6.52
CA SER A 490 10.53 -15.45 -7.74
C SER A 490 11.43 -16.68 -7.51
N GLY A 491 11.83 -16.94 -6.28
CA GLY A 491 12.84 -17.94 -5.96
C GLY A 491 14.25 -17.56 -6.43
N TYR A 492 14.45 -16.30 -6.82
CA TYR A 492 15.76 -15.78 -7.26
C TYR A 492 16.75 -15.75 -6.11
N SER A 493 17.97 -16.20 -6.38
CA SER A 493 19.10 -16.16 -5.44
C SER A 493 20.39 -15.93 -6.22
N ASN A 494 21.07 -14.84 -5.92
CA ASN A 494 22.36 -14.47 -6.51
C ASN A 494 23.25 -13.84 -5.43
N ALA A 495 24.28 -14.56 -5.01
CA ALA A 495 25.17 -14.13 -3.92
C ALA A 495 25.92 -12.80 -4.23
N GLU A 496 26.10 -12.43 -5.50
CA GLU A 496 26.69 -11.15 -5.86
C GLU A 496 25.69 -10.01 -5.65
N VAL A 497 24.43 -10.20 -6.03
CA VAL A 497 23.33 -9.26 -5.75
C VAL A 497 23.13 -9.10 -4.25
N ASP A 498 23.03 -10.22 -3.51
CA ASP A 498 22.88 -10.20 -2.05
C ASP A 498 23.99 -9.36 -1.39
N LYS A 499 25.25 -9.62 -1.80
CA LYS A 499 26.38 -8.85 -1.31
C LYS A 499 26.32 -7.37 -1.66
N MET A 500 25.93 -7.02 -2.90
CA MET A 500 25.83 -5.62 -3.34
C MET A 500 24.79 -4.85 -2.53
N ILE A 501 23.63 -5.44 -2.30
CA ILE A 501 22.55 -4.85 -1.49
C ILE A 501 23.03 -4.63 -0.05
N MET A 502 23.64 -5.63 0.57
CA MET A 502 24.13 -5.52 1.95
C MET A 502 25.30 -4.54 2.08
N ASP A 503 26.22 -4.50 1.11
CA ASP A 503 27.31 -3.50 1.09
C ASP A 503 26.72 -2.07 0.97
N ALA A 504 25.70 -1.87 0.12
CA ALA A 504 25.05 -0.57 -0.06
C ALA A 504 24.38 -0.09 1.24
N ARG A 505 23.66 -0.94 1.96
CA ARG A 505 23.00 -0.60 3.24
C ARG A 505 23.93 0.03 4.27
N GLY A 506 25.22 -0.36 4.25
CA GLY A 506 26.24 0.18 5.15
C GLY A 506 26.86 1.50 4.73
N ILE A 507 26.52 2.04 3.55
CA ILE A 507 27.08 3.30 3.03
C ILE A 507 26.24 4.48 3.54
N THR A 508 26.86 5.37 4.30
CA THR A 508 26.20 6.56 4.88
C THR A 508 26.11 7.75 3.91
N ASP A 509 26.94 7.79 2.86
CA ASP A 509 26.82 8.79 1.79
C ASP A 509 25.71 8.36 0.82
N ASP A 510 24.67 9.17 0.69
CA ASP A 510 23.46 8.86 -0.09
C ASP A 510 23.77 8.60 -1.56
N ALA A 511 24.62 9.43 -2.18
CA ALA A 511 24.95 9.28 -3.60
C ALA A 511 25.72 7.99 -3.86
N ALA A 512 26.67 7.64 -2.99
CA ALA A 512 27.43 6.39 -3.09
C ALA A 512 26.54 5.16 -2.82
N ARG A 513 25.62 5.25 -1.86
CA ARG A 513 24.65 4.19 -1.57
C ARG A 513 23.71 3.93 -2.75
N ILE A 514 23.13 4.99 -3.31
CA ILE A 514 22.26 4.91 -4.49
C ILE A 514 23.02 4.32 -5.68
N ALA A 515 24.26 4.78 -5.95
CA ALA A 515 25.06 4.25 -7.04
C ALA A 515 25.32 2.74 -6.88
N LYS A 516 25.55 2.27 -5.65
CA LYS A 516 25.73 0.85 -5.36
C LYS A 516 24.46 0.03 -5.52
N MET A 517 23.32 0.59 -5.12
CA MET A 517 21.99 -0.04 -5.36
C MET A 517 21.68 -0.11 -6.87
N GLN A 518 22.04 0.91 -7.66
CA GLN A 518 21.88 0.88 -9.12
C GLN A 518 22.75 -0.20 -9.80
N GLU A 519 23.94 -0.52 -9.25
CA GLU A 519 24.74 -1.66 -9.73
C GLU A 519 24.00 -3.00 -9.48
N ALA A 520 23.42 -3.17 -8.29
CA ALA A 520 22.64 -4.37 -7.98
C ALA A 520 21.38 -4.47 -8.86
N ASP A 521 20.64 -3.37 -9.04
CA ASP A 521 19.45 -3.29 -9.89
C ASP A 521 19.75 -3.67 -11.34
N ALA A 522 20.87 -3.20 -11.90
CA ALA A 522 21.31 -3.54 -13.25
C ALA A 522 21.59 -5.05 -13.41
N LEU A 523 22.19 -5.69 -12.39
CA LEU A 523 22.46 -7.13 -12.41
C LEU A 523 21.16 -7.94 -12.28
N ILE A 524 20.23 -7.51 -11.43
CA ILE A 524 18.89 -8.12 -11.32
C ILE A 524 18.15 -8.02 -12.66
N GLY A 525 18.19 -6.85 -13.32
CA GLY A 525 17.60 -6.63 -14.63
C GLY A 525 18.21 -7.49 -15.73
N ALA A 526 19.51 -7.78 -15.64
CA ALA A 526 20.17 -8.71 -16.56
C ALA A 526 19.72 -10.17 -16.36
N ASP A 527 19.42 -10.57 -15.13
CA ASP A 527 18.91 -11.90 -14.78
C ASP A 527 17.39 -12.03 -14.99
N LEU A 528 16.66 -10.93 -14.89
CA LEU A 528 15.23 -10.79 -15.14
C LEU A 528 14.35 -11.80 -14.36
N PRO A 529 14.42 -11.85 -13.02
CA PRO A 529 13.57 -12.75 -12.22
C PRO A 529 12.10 -12.34 -12.21
N VAL A 530 11.81 -11.08 -12.52
CA VAL A 530 10.48 -10.53 -12.74
C VAL A 530 10.44 -9.77 -14.05
N ILE A 531 9.25 -9.57 -14.62
CA ILE A 531 9.02 -8.83 -15.87
C ILE A 531 8.17 -7.60 -15.53
N PRO A 532 8.77 -6.41 -15.34
CA PRO A 532 8.03 -5.17 -15.11
C PRO A 532 7.12 -4.86 -16.29
N LEU A 533 5.89 -4.42 -16.03
CA LEU A 533 4.92 -4.09 -17.08
C LEU A 533 4.61 -2.59 -17.10
N MET A 534 4.27 -2.01 -15.95
CA MET A 534 3.92 -0.59 -15.86
C MET A 534 4.10 -0.06 -14.44
N PHE A 535 4.30 1.25 -14.34
CA PHE A 535 4.24 1.98 -13.08
C PHE A 535 2.80 2.44 -12.82
N TYR A 536 2.38 2.39 -11.56
CA TYR A 536 1.03 2.79 -11.17
C TYR A 536 0.87 4.31 -11.12
N THR A 537 -0.38 4.73 -11.15
CA THR A 537 -0.77 6.14 -11.08
C THR A 537 -2.08 6.24 -10.30
N HIS A 538 -2.20 7.23 -9.44
CA HIS A 538 -3.47 7.58 -8.80
C HIS A 538 -4.56 7.85 -9.84
N THR A 539 -5.77 7.45 -9.53
CA THR A 539 -6.97 7.81 -10.29
C THR A 539 -8.09 8.17 -9.32
N LEU A 540 -7.85 9.18 -8.49
CA LEU A 540 -8.77 9.64 -7.46
C LEU A 540 -9.52 10.90 -7.89
N VAL A 541 -10.74 11.07 -7.40
CA VAL A 541 -11.54 12.27 -7.64
C VAL A 541 -12.13 12.81 -6.35
N GLY A 542 -12.20 14.14 -6.24
CA GLY A 542 -12.76 14.86 -5.10
C GLY A 542 -14.07 15.57 -5.40
N SER A 543 -14.96 15.65 -4.41
CA SER A 543 -16.21 16.40 -4.47
C SER A 543 -15.94 17.92 -4.50
N SER A 544 -16.96 18.73 -4.87
CA SER A 544 -16.86 20.19 -4.82
C SER A 544 -16.78 20.76 -3.41
N ARG A 545 -17.02 19.94 -2.38
CA ARG A 545 -16.84 20.31 -0.98
C ARG A 545 -15.37 20.48 -0.61
N ILE A 546 -14.47 19.72 -1.26
CA ILE A 546 -13.02 19.78 -0.99
C ILE A 546 -12.46 21.10 -1.56
N LYS A 547 -11.83 21.89 -0.69
CA LYS A 547 -11.12 23.13 -1.05
C LYS A 547 -9.62 22.93 -1.09
N ASN A 548 -9.12 22.05 -0.25
CA ASN A 548 -7.75 21.60 -0.26
C ASN A 548 -7.66 20.19 0.34
N LEU A 549 -7.02 19.27 -0.34
CA LEU A 549 -6.67 17.93 0.16
C LEU A 549 -5.45 17.43 -0.58
N TYR A 550 -4.38 17.14 0.13
CA TYR A 550 -3.18 16.51 -0.39
C TYR A 550 -3.20 15.00 -0.10
N ILE A 551 -2.96 14.20 -1.13
CA ILE A 551 -2.76 12.74 -1.06
C ILE A 551 -1.40 12.48 -1.69
N ASP A 552 -0.46 11.94 -0.92
CA ASP A 552 0.91 11.77 -1.36
C ASP A 552 1.08 10.63 -2.40
N PRO A 553 2.27 10.48 -3.00
CA PRO A 553 2.53 9.39 -3.94
C PRO A 553 2.27 7.97 -3.41
N GLN A 554 2.37 7.72 -2.11
CA GLN A 554 2.01 6.44 -1.47
C GLN A 554 0.51 6.31 -1.17
N LYS A 555 -0.33 7.21 -1.69
CA LYS A 555 -1.77 7.32 -1.40
C LYS A 555 -2.12 7.69 0.03
N LYS A 556 -1.18 8.06 0.87
CA LYS A 556 -1.48 8.52 2.23
C LYS A 556 -2.18 9.87 2.16
N ALA A 557 -3.43 9.91 2.61
CA ALA A 557 -4.25 11.13 2.58
C ALA A 557 -3.99 11.97 3.83
N TYR A 558 -3.49 13.19 3.65
CA TYR A 558 -3.24 14.14 4.75
C TYR A 558 -4.54 14.82 5.19
N LEU A 559 -5.46 14.03 5.75
CA LEU A 559 -6.82 14.47 6.07
C LEU A 559 -6.86 15.56 7.15
N GLY A 560 -5.87 15.64 8.02
CA GLY A 560 -5.71 16.76 8.96
C GLY A 560 -5.51 18.11 8.28
N ARG A 561 -4.98 18.15 7.06
CA ARG A 561 -4.80 19.38 6.27
C ARG A 561 -6.01 19.70 5.39
N ALA A 562 -6.98 18.78 5.25
CA ALA A 562 -8.13 18.93 4.38
C ALA A 562 -8.98 20.15 4.79
N GLU A 563 -9.47 20.89 3.79
CA GLU A 563 -10.40 21.99 3.97
C GLU A 563 -11.68 21.70 3.19
N LEU A 564 -12.81 21.84 3.85
CA LEU A 564 -14.13 21.61 3.27
C LEU A 564 -14.89 22.95 3.12
N SER A 565 -15.74 23.05 2.11
CA SER A 565 -16.77 24.10 2.07
C SER A 565 -17.94 23.70 2.96
N ALA A 566 -18.56 24.70 3.58
CA ALA A 566 -19.79 24.56 4.35
C ALA A 566 -20.95 24.00 3.53
#